data_90fff1bec2fa9b3b80e7551aedd38b81
#
_entry.id   90fff1bec2fa9b3b80e7551aedd38b81
#
_cell.length_a   1.000
_cell.length_b   1.000
_cell.length_c   1.000
_cell.angle_alpha   90.00
_cell.angle_beta   90.00
_cell.angle_gamma   90.00
#
_symmetry.space_group_name_H-M   'P 1'
#
loop_
_entity.id
_entity.type
_entity.pdbx_description
1 polymer ?
#
loop_
_entity_poly.entity_id
_entity_poly.type
_entity_poly.pdbx_seq_one_letter_code
_entity_poly.pdbx_strand_id
1 'polypeptide(L)'
;MKRVVVATRNAHKVEEIRTILSEYEVCDLSIIADPPVVEETGTTFVENATLKALAISRLTGDLVLSDDSGLEVDFLGGDPGVYSSRYAGEEGNDILNNRKLLKEMDGVASRGARFRCVIVLAREGVVLADFSGTVEGTIRESLRGSSGFGYDPLFVPEGYRESFAELGEEVKNSLSHRARALAEVAAWLARRG
;
A
#
# COMPACT_ATOMS: atom_id res chain seq x y z
N MET A 1 22.21 0.59 -12.57
CA MET A 1 20.90 0.16 -12.02
C MET A 1 19.80 0.84 -12.82
N LYS A 2 18.70 0.14 -13.10
CA LYS A 2 17.53 0.79 -13.71
C LYS A 2 16.81 1.58 -12.63
N ARG A 3 16.47 2.84 -12.94
CA ARG A 3 15.79 3.74 -12.00
C ARG A 3 14.28 3.52 -12.03
N VAL A 4 13.66 3.51 -10.85
CA VAL A 4 12.22 3.46 -10.65
C VAL A 4 11.82 4.59 -9.71
N VAL A 5 10.92 5.44 -10.16
CA VAL A 5 10.37 6.56 -9.37
C VAL A 5 9.07 6.14 -8.73
N VAL A 6 8.97 6.25 -7.41
CA VAL A 6 7.75 5.87 -6.66
C VAL A 6 6.83 7.08 -6.50
N ALA A 7 5.65 7.01 -7.10
CA ALA A 7 4.64 8.07 -7.09
C ALA A 7 3.80 8.05 -5.80
N THR A 8 4.46 8.22 -4.65
CA THR A 8 3.79 8.35 -3.34
C THR A 8 4.51 9.35 -2.45
N ARG A 9 3.75 10.01 -1.57
CA ARG A 9 4.27 10.87 -0.50
C ARG A 9 4.41 10.13 0.84
N ASN A 10 3.98 8.86 0.90
CA ASN A 10 4.10 8.04 2.09
C ASN A 10 5.50 7.43 2.17
N ALA A 11 6.32 7.93 3.10
CA ALA A 11 7.70 7.49 3.28
C ALA A 11 7.80 6.00 3.66
N HIS A 12 6.84 5.47 4.44
CA HIS A 12 6.83 4.05 4.81
C HIS A 12 6.65 3.14 3.59
N LYS A 13 5.77 3.53 2.65
CA LYS A 13 5.62 2.80 1.38
C LYS A 13 6.92 2.82 0.57
N VAL A 14 7.59 3.97 0.49
CA VAL A 14 8.87 4.09 -0.23
C VAL A 14 9.93 3.17 0.36
N GLU A 15 10.04 3.12 1.69
CA GLU A 15 11.02 2.24 2.36
C GLU A 15 10.73 0.75 2.14
N GLU A 16 9.47 0.32 2.24
CA GLU A 16 9.09 -1.06 1.93
C GLU A 16 9.41 -1.41 0.46
N ILE A 17 9.08 -0.53 -0.50
CA ILE A 17 9.36 -0.73 -1.93
C ILE A 17 10.87 -0.79 -2.17
N ARG A 18 11.65 0.09 -1.56
CA ARG A 18 13.11 0.14 -1.66
C ARG A 18 13.75 -1.14 -1.14
N THR A 19 13.26 -1.65 -0.02
CA THR A 19 13.74 -2.90 0.59
C THR A 19 13.47 -4.11 -0.32
N ILE A 20 12.27 -4.19 -0.90
CA ILE A 20 11.84 -5.33 -1.71
C ILE A 20 12.47 -5.29 -3.12
N LEU A 21 12.54 -4.10 -3.75
CA LEU A 21 13.15 -3.91 -5.07
C LEU A 21 14.62 -3.50 -4.97
N SER A 22 15.41 -4.13 -4.11
CA SER A 22 16.79 -3.77 -3.80
C SER A 22 17.76 -3.80 -5.00
N GLU A 23 17.41 -4.49 -6.10
CA GLU A 23 18.21 -4.51 -7.33
C GLU A 23 17.99 -3.29 -8.24
N TYR A 24 17.05 -2.39 -7.88
CA TYR A 24 16.70 -1.19 -8.61
C TYR A 24 17.11 0.07 -7.82
N GLU A 25 17.37 1.16 -8.55
CA GLU A 25 17.53 2.50 -7.94
C GLU A 25 16.12 3.07 -7.68
N VAL A 26 15.58 2.84 -6.48
CA VAL A 26 14.25 3.30 -6.08
C VAL A 26 14.34 4.73 -5.55
N CYS A 27 13.79 5.68 -6.31
CA CYS A 27 13.72 7.10 -5.99
C CYS A 27 12.31 7.48 -5.53
N ASP A 28 12.21 8.38 -4.57
CA ASP A 28 10.96 9.03 -4.22
C ASP A 28 10.71 10.29 -5.08
N LEU A 29 9.64 11.04 -4.77
CA LEU A 29 9.26 12.23 -5.52
C LEU A 29 10.23 13.41 -5.39
N SER A 30 11.21 13.37 -4.51
CA SER A 30 12.19 14.46 -4.30
C SER A 30 13.07 14.72 -5.52
N ILE A 31 13.17 13.77 -6.44
CA ILE A 31 13.92 13.96 -7.70
C ILE A 31 13.16 14.79 -8.74
N ILE A 32 11.88 15.08 -8.52
CA ILE A 32 11.04 15.88 -9.41
C ILE A 32 10.88 17.27 -8.80
N ALA A 33 11.15 18.28 -9.58
CA ALA A 33 10.90 19.66 -9.17
C ALA A 33 9.38 19.90 -9.08
N ASP A 34 8.90 20.29 -7.88
CA ASP A 34 7.50 20.59 -7.59
C ASP A 34 6.51 19.50 -8.05
N PRO A 35 6.60 18.29 -7.51
CA PRO A 35 5.72 17.20 -7.91
C PRO A 35 4.27 17.51 -7.50
N PRO A 36 3.27 17.35 -8.41
CA PRO A 36 1.88 17.69 -8.12
C PRO A 36 1.31 16.83 -6.99
N VAL A 37 0.39 17.39 -6.23
CA VAL A 37 -0.51 16.61 -5.38
C VAL A 37 -1.60 16.03 -6.27
N VAL A 38 -1.66 14.71 -6.36
CA VAL A 38 -2.66 14.01 -7.17
C VAL A 38 -3.86 13.67 -6.30
N GLU A 39 -5.02 14.23 -6.62
CA GLU A 39 -6.28 13.86 -5.96
C GLU A 39 -6.65 12.41 -6.29
N GLU A 40 -6.90 11.62 -5.28
CA GLU A 40 -7.40 10.25 -5.41
C GLU A 40 -8.92 10.24 -5.50
N THR A 41 -9.44 10.51 -6.71
CA THR A 41 -10.88 10.58 -7.02
C THR A 41 -11.46 9.24 -7.48
N GLY A 42 -10.63 8.23 -7.63
CA GLY A 42 -11.05 6.88 -8.02
C GLY A 42 -11.83 6.17 -6.92
N THR A 43 -12.68 5.25 -7.34
CA THR A 43 -13.47 4.38 -6.47
C THR A 43 -12.82 3.02 -6.24
N THR A 44 -11.73 2.75 -6.93
CA THR A 44 -10.93 1.52 -6.83
C THR A 44 -9.45 1.83 -6.66
N PHE A 45 -8.70 0.90 -6.07
CA PHE A 45 -7.26 1.02 -5.92
C PHE A 45 -6.54 1.19 -7.26
N VAL A 46 -6.97 0.48 -8.32
CA VAL A 46 -6.35 0.59 -9.65
C VAL A 46 -6.56 1.96 -10.27
N GLU A 47 -7.74 2.56 -10.10
CA GLU A 47 -8.01 3.93 -10.58
C GLU A 47 -7.08 4.94 -9.89
N ASN A 48 -6.99 4.92 -8.57
CA ASN A 48 -6.13 5.83 -7.81
C ASN A 48 -4.64 5.62 -8.11
N ALA A 49 -4.17 4.36 -8.18
CA ALA A 49 -2.81 4.07 -8.58
C ALA A 49 -2.52 4.58 -10.00
N THR A 50 -3.46 4.43 -10.93
CA THR A 50 -3.34 4.91 -12.32
C THR A 50 -3.23 6.42 -12.38
N LEU A 51 -4.09 7.16 -11.65
CA LEU A 51 -4.05 8.62 -11.59
C LEU A 51 -2.66 9.12 -11.16
N LYS A 52 -2.13 8.55 -10.09
CA LYS A 52 -0.79 8.90 -9.56
C LYS A 52 0.31 8.54 -10.56
N ALA A 53 0.29 7.33 -11.12
CA ALA A 53 1.30 6.87 -12.07
C ALA A 53 1.36 7.76 -13.32
N LEU A 54 0.22 8.06 -13.93
CA LEU A 54 0.14 8.89 -15.12
C LEU A 54 0.58 10.33 -14.88
N ALA A 55 0.18 10.93 -13.75
CA ALA A 55 0.55 12.31 -13.42
C ALA A 55 2.07 12.46 -13.28
N ILE A 56 2.72 11.54 -12.57
CA ILE A 56 4.16 11.60 -12.32
C ILE A 56 4.97 11.16 -13.54
N SER A 57 4.53 10.15 -14.29
CA SER A 57 5.28 9.67 -15.45
C SER A 57 5.37 10.64 -16.62
N ARG A 58 4.56 11.69 -16.63
CA ARG A 58 4.66 12.81 -17.59
C ARG A 58 5.77 13.80 -17.27
N LEU A 59 6.30 13.75 -16.04
CA LEU A 59 7.30 14.68 -15.52
C LEU A 59 8.72 14.09 -15.52
N THR A 60 8.86 12.82 -15.86
CA THR A 60 10.14 12.12 -15.90
C THR A 60 10.17 11.12 -17.05
N GLY A 61 11.35 10.85 -17.62
CA GLY A 61 11.57 9.75 -18.57
C GLY A 61 11.78 8.39 -17.90
N ASP A 62 11.85 8.36 -16.57
CA ASP A 62 12.04 7.13 -15.80
C ASP A 62 10.77 6.27 -15.75
N LEU A 63 10.94 5.01 -15.37
CA LEU A 63 9.81 4.17 -15.04
C LEU A 63 9.20 4.64 -13.72
N VAL A 64 7.90 4.88 -13.72
CA VAL A 64 7.15 5.28 -12.52
C VAL A 64 6.34 4.09 -12.00
N LEU A 65 6.45 3.86 -10.69
CA LEU A 65 5.67 2.91 -9.92
C LEU A 65 4.75 3.69 -9.00
N SER A 66 3.46 3.44 -9.07
CA SER A 66 2.47 3.95 -8.14
C SER A 66 1.84 2.81 -7.36
N ASP A 67 1.66 3.03 -6.06
CA ASP A 67 0.97 2.10 -5.15
C ASP A 67 -0.31 2.76 -4.63
N ASP A 68 -1.42 2.05 -4.74
CA ASP A 68 -2.60 2.32 -3.94
C ASP A 68 -3.00 1.07 -3.18
N SER A 69 -3.25 1.22 -1.86
CA SER A 69 -3.42 0.09 -0.97
C SER A 69 -4.26 0.45 0.24
N GLY A 70 -4.96 -0.53 0.77
CA GLY A 70 -5.81 -0.33 1.93
C GLY A 70 -6.25 -1.63 2.57
N LEU A 71 -6.96 -1.47 3.67
CA LEU A 71 -7.61 -2.52 4.44
C LEU A 71 -9.06 -2.65 3.98
N GLU A 72 -9.49 -3.87 3.71
CA GLU A 72 -10.90 -4.22 3.46
C GLU A 72 -11.38 -5.13 4.58
N VAL A 73 -12.47 -4.77 5.26
CA VAL A 73 -13.05 -5.56 6.37
C VAL A 73 -14.40 -6.12 5.95
N ASP A 74 -14.56 -7.43 6.03
CA ASP A 74 -15.75 -8.12 5.51
C ASP A 74 -17.06 -7.64 6.15
N PHE A 75 -17.07 -7.50 7.48
CA PHE A 75 -18.24 -7.03 8.22
C PHE A 75 -18.66 -5.61 7.83
N LEU A 76 -17.70 -4.77 7.42
CA LEU A 76 -17.93 -3.41 7.01
C LEU A 76 -18.16 -3.27 5.49
N GLY A 77 -18.42 -4.38 4.79
CA GLY A 77 -18.68 -4.38 3.34
C GLY A 77 -17.49 -3.95 2.49
N GLY A 78 -16.27 -4.09 3.02
CA GLY A 78 -15.03 -3.69 2.36
C GLY A 78 -14.45 -2.36 2.83
N ASP A 79 -15.15 -1.61 3.69
CA ASP A 79 -14.58 -0.42 4.30
C ASP A 79 -13.41 -0.79 5.23
N PRO A 80 -12.41 0.10 5.38
CA PRO A 80 -12.23 1.43 4.78
C PRO A 80 -11.84 1.44 3.29
N GLY A 81 -11.35 0.34 2.70
CA GLY A 81 -11.02 0.24 1.29
C GLY A 81 -10.08 1.36 0.81
N VAL A 82 -10.44 2.05 -0.28
CA VAL A 82 -9.67 3.18 -0.84
C VAL A 82 -9.57 4.39 0.10
N TYR A 83 -10.38 4.43 1.15
CA TYR A 83 -10.36 5.50 2.16
C TYR A 83 -9.47 5.17 3.37
N SER A 84 -8.67 4.10 3.31
CA SER A 84 -7.88 3.60 4.44
C SER A 84 -7.01 4.66 5.10
N SER A 85 -6.34 5.53 4.35
CA SER A 85 -5.46 6.57 4.89
C SER A 85 -6.22 7.73 5.57
N ARG A 86 -7.48 7.93 5.21
CA ARG A 86 -8.35 9.04 5.68
C ARG A 86 -9.68 8.57 6.26
N TYR A 87 -9.73 7.35 6.78
CA TYR A 87 -10.95 6.71 7.26
C TYR A 87 -11.65 7.49 8.37
N ALA A 88 -10.90 8.12 9.25
CA ALA A 88 -11.43 9.02 10.29
C ALA A 88 -11.57 10.49 9.83
N GLY A 89 -11.32 10.79 8.54
CA GLY A 89 -11.45 12.11 7.93
C GLY A 89 -10.13 12.86 7.74
N GLU A 90 -9.10 12.55 8.52
CA GLU A 90 -7.77 13.18 8.43
C GLU A 90 -6.78 12.24 7.75
N GLU A 91 -6.13 12.72 6.70
CA GLU A 91 -5.16 11.94 5.92
C GLU A 91 -3.95 11.56 6.79
N GLY A 92 -3.60 10.26 6.79
CA GLY A 92 -2.42 9.73 7.47
C GLY A 92 -2.49 9.73 9.00
N ASN A 93 -3.67 9.96 9.61
CA ASN A 93 -3.83 9.87 11.06
C ASN A 93 -4.18 8.44 11.48
N ASP A 94 -3.14 7.59 11.59
CA ASP A 94 -3.29 6.17 11.93
C ASP A 94 -3.98 5.96 13.29
N ILE A 95 -3.75 6.84 14.27
CA ILE A 95 -4.35 6.75 15.61
C ILE A 95 -5.88 6.89 15.51
N LEU A 96 -6.35 7.90 14.79
CA LEU A 96 -7.78 8.13 14.62
C LEU A 96 -8.42 7.04 13.74
N ASN A 97 -7.74 6.61 12.68
CA ASN A 97 -8.21 5.55 11.79
C ASN A 97 -8.38 4.23 12.55
N ASN A 98 -7.39 3.82 13.34
CA ASN A 98 -7.46 2.61 14.17
C ASN A 98 -8.55 2.69 15.23
N ARG A 99 -8.69 3.87 15.89
CA ARG A 99 -9.76 4.08 16.88
C ARG A 99 -11.15 3.97 16.28
N LYS A 100 -11.35 4.54 15.09
CA LYS A 100 -12.62 4.43 14.37
C LYS A 100 -12.92 2.97 14.02
N LEU A 101 -11.96 2.25 13.46
CA LEU A 101 -12.11 0.84 13.11
C LEU A 101 -12.48 -0.02 14.33
N LEU A 102 -11.78 0.15 15.44
CA LEU A 102 -12.09 -0.56 16.69
C LEU A 102 -13.49 -0.28 17.18
N LYS A 103 -13.95 0.97 17.09
CA LYS A 103 -15.31 1.37 17.49
C LYS A 103 -16.38 0.72 16.61
N GLU A 104 -16.18 0.66 15.30
CA GLU A 104 -17.13 0.06 14.36
C GLU A 104 -17.14 -1.46 14.42
N MET A 105 -16.05 -2.07 14.90
CA MET A 105 -15.89 -3.49 15.13
C MET A 105 -16.19 -3.93 16.56
N ASP A 106 -16.72 -3.04 17.42
CA ASP A 106 -17.06 -3.37 18.80
C ASP A 106 -18.18 -4.38 18.88
N GLY A 107 -17.98 -5.47 19.64
CA GLY A 107 -18.93 -6.57 19.75
C GLY A 107 -19.11 -7.45 18.50
N VAL A 108 -18.35 -7.19 17.42
CA VAL A 108 -18.45 -7.96 16.17
C VAL A 108 -17.63 -9.25 16.28
N ALA A 109 -18.27 -10.40 16.09
CA ALA A 109 -17.62 -11.71 16.12
C ALA A 109 -16.90 -12.06 14.81
N SER A 110 -17.47 -11.67 13.65
CA SER A 110 -16.86 -11.90 12.33
C SER A 110 -15.84 -10.80 12.03
N ARG A 111 -14.57 -11.11 12.13
CA ARG A 111 -13.49 -10.12 12.04
C ARG A 111 -12.56 -10.33 10.83
N GLY A 112 -13.02 -11.07 9.82
CA GLY A 112 -12.29 -11.29 8.58
C GLY A 112 -11.96 -9.98 7.87
N ALA A 113 -10.74 -9.89 7.37
CA ALA A 113 -10.25 -8.70 6.67
C ALA A 113 -9.10 -9.07 5.75
N ARG A 114 -8.77 -8.20 4.83
CA ARG A 114 -7.58 -8.31 3.99
C ARG A 114 -6.92 -6.97 3.76
N PHE A 115 -5.61 -6.98 3.63
CA PHE A 115 -4.92 -5.88 2.97
C PHE A 115 -4.81 -6.17 1.47
N ARG A 116 -5.07 -5.13 0.69
CA ARG A 116 -4.90 -5.15 -0.76
C ARG A 116 -3.93 -4.04 -1.20
N CYS A 117 -3.09 -4.36 -2.17
CA CYS A 117 -2.21 -3.41 -2.86
C CYS A 117 -2.41 -3.56 -4.36
N VAL A 118 -2.54 -2.45 -5.06
CA VAL A 118 -2.45 -2.39 -6.52
C VAL A 118 -1.29 -1.49 -6.89
N ILE A 119 -0.41 -2.00 -7.74
CA ILE A 119 0.73 -1.27 -8.29
C ILE A 119 0.49 -1.05 -9.77
N VAL A 120 0.67 0.19 -10.22
CA VAL A 120 0.63 0.56 -11.64
C VAL A 120 2.01 1.03 -12.06
N LEU A 121 2.52 0.50 -13.16
CA LEU A 121 3.73 0.97 -13.83
C LEU A 121 3.36 1.84 -15.01
N ALA A 122 3.96 3.01 -15.10
CA ALA A 122 3.77 3.95 -16.21
C ALA A 122 5.10 4.59 -16.64
N ARG A 123 5.16 5.02 -17.89
CA ARG A 123 6.26 5.82 -18.44
C ARG A 123 5.69 6.80 -19.47
N GLU A 124 6.18 8.05 -19.44
CA GLU A 124 5.81 9.09 -20.42
C GLU A 124 4.29 9.25 -20.60
N GLY A 125 3.53 9.14 -19.52
CA GLY A 125 2.07 9.27 -19.53
C GLY A 125 1.30 8.05 -20.06
N VAL A 126 1.96 6.90 -20.22
CA VAL A 126 1.34 5.64 -20.68
C VAL A 126 1.46 4.57 -19.60
N VAL A 127 0.33 3.92 -19.28
CA VAL A 127 0.32 2.73 -18.41
C VAL A 127 0.94 1.55 -19.15
N LEU A 128 1.89 0.88 -18.52
CA LEU A 128 2.60 -0.26 -19.08
C LEU A 128 2.07 -1.61 -18.54
N ALA A 129 1.69 -1.64 -17.26
CA ALA A 129 1.15 -2.82 -16.59
C ALA A 129 0.57 -2.43 -15.23
N ASP A 130 -0.28 -3.29 -14.69
CA ASP A 130 -0.75 -3.26 -13.30
C ASP A 130 -0.57 -4.63 -12.64
N PHE A 131 -0.42 -4.62 -11.32
CA PHE A 131 -0.20 -5.80 -10.49
C PHE A 131 -0.96 -5.66 -9.19
N SER A 132 -1.43 -6.77 -8.64
CA SER A 132 -2.12 -6.76 -7.35
C SER A 132 -1.59 -7.81 -6.40
N GLY A 133 -1.63 -7.50 -5.11
CA GLY A 133 -1.33 -8.43 -4.05
C GLY A 133 -2.34 -8.29 -2.92
N THR A 134 -2.69 -9.42 -2.31
CA THR A 134 -3.66 -9.47 -1.21
C THR A 134 -3.10 -10.38 -0.13
N VAL A 135 -3.28 -10.00 1.14
CA VAL A 135 -3.03 -10.86 2.29
C VAL A 135 -4.29 -10.92 3.14
N GLU A 136 -4.81 -12.11 3.32
CA GLU A 136 -5.97 -12.38 4.16
C GLU A 136 -5.57 -12.41 5.64
N GLY A 137 -6.51 -12.09 6.51
CA GLY A 137 -6.28 -12.07 7.95
C GLY A 137 -7.52 -11.69 8.75
N THR A 138 -7.31 -11.22 9.97
CA THR A 138 -8.37 -10.81 10.88
C THR A 138 -8.00 -9.54 11.64
N ILE A 139 -9.02 -8.80 12.07
CA ILE A 139 -8.85 -7.60 12.90
C ILE A 139 -8.93 -7.98 14.38
N ARG A 140 -7.97 -7.55 15.18
CA ARG A 140 -7.94 -7.71 16.64
C ARG A 140 -8.93 -6.78 17.33
N GLU A 141 -9.25 -7.09 18.58
CA GLU A 141 -10.07 -6.25 19.46
C GLU A 141 -9.25 -5.12 20.15
N SER A 142 -7.95 -5.18 20.07
CA SER A 142 -7.06 -4.17 20.65
C SER A 142 -5.74 -4.07 19.88
N LEU A 143 -5.11 -2.89 19.94
CA LEU A 143 -3.80 -2.64 19.34
C LEU A 143 -2.73 -3.51 19.97
N ARG A 144 -1.83 -4.07 19.13
CA ARG A 144 -0.66 -4.85 19.56
C ARG A 144 0.53 -4.54 18.66
N GLY A 145 1.69 -4.44 19.27
CA GLY A 145 2.93 -4.08 18.57
C GLY A 145 3.06 -2.58 18.32
N SER A 146 4.22 -2.19 17.80
CA SER A 146 4.57 -0.78 17.56
C SER A 146 5.32 -0.57 16.25
N SER A 147 5.58 -1.64 15.49
CA SER A 147 6.24 -1.56 14.18
C SER A 147 5.23 -1.26 13.07
N GLY A 148 5.73 -0.80 11.92
CA GLY A 148 4.92 -0.56 10.75
C GLY A 148 4.09 0.73 10.82
N PHE A 149 2.97 0.77 10.09
CA PHE A 149 2.08 1.93 9.97
C PHE A 149 0.63 1.51 9.66
N GLY A 150 -0.28 2.47 9.64
CA GLY A 150 -1.68 2.22 9.33
C GLY A 150 -2.33 1.28 10.34
N TYR A 151 -2.95 0.22 9.83
CA TYR A 151 -3.67 -0.77 10.63
C TYR A 151 -2.82 -1.97 11.06
N ASP A 152 -1.51 -1.94 10.87
CA ASP A 152 -0.60 -3.04 11.25
C ASP A 152 -0.78 -3.49 12.71
N PRO A 153 -1.05 -2.63 13.70
CA PRO A 153 -1.28 -3.05 15.09
C PRO A 153 -2.60 -3.83 15.31
N LEU A 154 -3.52 -3.78 14.36
CA LEU A 154 -4.82 -4.47 14.44
C LEU A 154 -4.92 -5.70 13.53
N PHE A 155 -4.11 -5.78 12.48
CA PHE A 155 -4.23 -6.83 11.48
C PHE A 155 -3.33 -8.03 11.80
N VAL A 156 -3.96 -9.21 11.93
CA VAL A 156 -3.28 -10.50 12.10
C VAL A 156 -3.36 -11.25 10.77
N PRO A 157 -2.24 -11.48 10.07
CA PRO A 157 -2.26 -12.21 8.81
C PRO A 157 -2.59 -13.69 9.03
N GLU A 158 -3.21 -14.32 8.05
CA GLU A 158 -3.54 -15.74 8.10
C GLU A 158 -2.31 -16.60 8.37
N GLY A 159 -2.45 -17.58 9.26
CA GLY A 159 -1.34 -18.47 9.69
C GLY A 159 -0.53 -17.93 10.86
N TYR A 160 -0.78 -16.72 11.34
CA TYR A 160 -0.11 -16.11 12.48
C TYR A 160 -1.09 -15.84 13.63
N ARG A 161 -0.54 -15.53 14.80
CA ARG A 161 -1.29 -15.10 15.99
C ARG A 161 -0.96 -13.66 16.36
N GLU A 162 0.16 -13.17 15.87
CA GLU A 162 0.71 -11.85 16.09
C GLU A 162 0.20 -10.89 15.00
N SER A 163 0.04 -9.62 15.36
CA SER A 163 -0.24 -8.57 14.39
C SER A 163 0.99 -8.26 13.52
N PHE A 164 0.81 -7.62 12.38
CA PHE A 164 1.93 -7.15 11.57
C PHE A 164 2.89 -6.27 12.37
N ALA A 165 2.38 -5.44 13.29
CA ALA A 165 3.21 -4.60 14.14
C ALA A 165 4.00 -5.39 15.21
N GLU A 166 3.58 -6.59 15.57
CA GLU A 166 4.32 -7.51 16.45
C GLU A 166 5.33 -8.35 15.66
N LEU A 167 4.98 -8.78 14.43
CA LEU A 167 5.83 -9.58 13.55
C LEU A 167 7.05 -8.80 13.01
N GLY A 168 6.92 -7.49 12.87
CA GLY A 168 7.97 -6.61 12.40
C GLY A 168 8.13 -6.57 10.88
N GLU A 169 9.00 -5.67 10.43
CA GLU A 169 9.14 -5.31 9.02
C GLU A 169 9.68 -6.44 8.14
N GLU A 170 10.61 -7.24 8.64
CA GLU A 170 11.20 -8.35 7.87
C GLU A 170 10.13 -9.36 7.47
N VAL A 171 9.30 -9.81 8.42
CA VAL A 171 8.21 -10.74 8.15
C VAL A 171 7.17 -10.08 7.25
N LYS A 172 6.76 -8.84 7.54
CA LYS A 172 5.81 -8.10 6.72
C LYS A 172 6.29 -7.96 5.28
N ASN A 173 7.55 -7.61 5.04
CA ASN A 173 8.13 -7.45 3.71
C ASN A 173 8.26 -8.78 2.94
N SER A 174 8.13 -9.92 3.59
CA SER A 174 8.15 -11.23 2.94
C SER A 174 6.76 -11.75 2.53
N LEU A 175 5.67 -11.32 3.19
CA LEU A 175 4.34 -11.93 3.01
C LEU A 175 3.20 -10.95 2.76
N SER A 176 3.43 -9.64 2.92
CA SER A 176 2.36 -8.63 2.82
C SER A 176 1.77 -8.51 1.41
N HIS A 177 0.61 -7.84 1.35
CA HIS A 177 -0.04 -7.45 0.09
C HIS A 177 0.91 -6.72 -0.87
N ARG A 178 1.72 -5.77 -0.34
CA ARG A 178 2.72 -5.04 -1.13
C ARG A 178 3.86 -5.94 -1.59
N ALA A 179 4.36 -6.81 -0.73
CA ALA A 179 5.40 -7.77 -1.10
C ALA A 179 4.95 -8.68 -2.24
N ARG A 180 3.71 -9.17 -2.21
CA ARG A 180 3.14 -10.00 -3.27
C ARG A 180 3.01 -9.24 -4.59
N ALA A 181 2.48 -8.03 -4.57
CA ALA A 181 2.39 -7.19 -5.77
C ALA A 181 3.78 -6.86 -6.34
N LEU A 182 4.76 -6.53 -5.49
CA LEU A 182 6.13 -6.22 -5.91
C LEU A 182 6.88 -7.44 -6.46
N ALA A 183 6.59 -8.64 -6.00
CA ALA A 183 7.15 -9.86 -6.59
C ALA A 183 6.74 -10.02 -8.08
N GLU A 184 5.48 -9.71 -8.40
CA GLU A 184 4.99 -9.70 -9.79
C GLU A 184 5.64 -8.58 -10.61
N VAL A 185 5.82 -7.38 -10.01
CA VAL A 185 6.57 -6.28 -10.64
C VAL A 185 8.00 -6.71 -10.96
N ALA A 186 8.72 -7.30 -10.00
CA ALA A 186 10.09 -7.76 -10.19
C ALA A 186 10.19 -8.80 -11.32
N ALA A 187 9.27 -9.76 -11.35
CA ALA A 187 9.20 -10.76 -12.41
C ALA A 187 8.92 -10.15 -13.79
N TRP A 188 8.07 -9.13 -13.85
CA TRP A 188 7.78 -8.39 -15.09
C TRP A 188 8.99 -7.59 -15.59
N LEU A 189 9.68 -6.89 -14.68
CA LEU A 189 10.88 -6.12 -14.99
C LEU A 189 12.03 -7.02 -15.48
N ALA A 190 12.21 -8.19 -14.86
CA ALA A 190 13.24 -9.16 -15.27
C ALA A 190 13.05 -9.67 -16.71
N ARG A 191 11.80 -9.84 -17.15
CA ARG A 191 11.50 -10.28 -18.54
C ARG A 191 11.76 -9.20 -19.60
N ARG A 192 11.94 -7.95 -19.22
CA ARG A 192 12.11 -6.78 -20.13
C ARG A 192 13.50 -6.14 -20.03
N GLY A 193 14.35 -6.71 -19.24
CA GLY A 193 15.76 -6.34 -19.05
C GLY A 193 16.67 -7.15 -19.85
#